data_b2d90c333e6ea3b8f897dc9d9e58a8cc
#
_entry.id   b2d90c333e6ea3b8f897dc9d9e58a8cc
#
_cell.length_a   1.000
_cell.length_b   1.000
_cell.length_c   1.000
_cell.angle_alpha   90.00
_cell.angle_beta   90.00
_cell.angle_gamma   90.00
#
_symmetry.space_group_name_H-M   'P 1'
#
loop_
_entity.id
_entity.type
_entity.pdbx_description
1 polymer ?
#
loop_
_entity_poly.entity_id
_entity_poly.type
_entity_poly.pdbx_seq_one_letter_code
_entity_poly.pdbx_strand_id
1 'polypeptide(L)'
;MGSLLLAVIYLIFISLGLPDSLLGSGWPKMQTAFDVPSSYAGYISMTISFMTIISALLSPGLIKRFQTKWIVIISIFLTIVGLFGFSHSKEYFMLLVIAIPYGLGAGAIDASINHYVANHYSGSAMNFLHCFYGVGAMISPYIMALALNRARWNEGYSWTALVQTGILLIVIISIPLWKKNEDRAGEDKTGDSAGISQTLKVNGVILTLISFFAYASGEATCFLWTPSYFAGTRTGLTDELIASFGALIFGGLMLGRLVSGFISDRLGDRVMIRLGIAVELIGILMVLIPSTRYMIAAAGFVIIGTGMGPIYPAIQHMAPKNFGKRYSAAVIGLQMACAYTGSTFMPLAFGLLQQRIGIAIMPVYLLVFLILNIVLIEIAYKRISIELTLK
;
A
#
# COMPACT_ATOMS: atom_id res chain seq x y z
N MET A 1 -5.02 23.39 -20.00
CA MET A 1 -3.72 22.70 -19.79
C MET A 1 -3.66 21.95 -18.44
N GLY A 2 -4.14 22.51 -17.34
CA GLY A 2 -4.09 21.84 -16.04
C GLY A 2 -4.88 20.52 -15.94
N SER A 3 -6.01 20.39 -16.61
CA SER A 3 -6.82 19.17 -16.61
C SER A 3 -6.16 17.99 -17.34
N LEU A 4 -5.45 18.26 -18.44
CA LEU A 4 -4.76 17.21 -19.21
C LEU A 4 -3.54 16.64 -18.44
N LEU A 5 -2.75 17.50 -17.80
CA LEU A 5 -1.64 17.05 -16.95
C LEU A 5 -2.16 16.25 -15.76
N LEU A 6 -3.28 16.66 -15.14
CA LEU A 6 -3.88 15.91 -14.03
C LEU A 6 -4.33 14.51 -14.47
N ALA A 7 -4.88 14.36 -15.68
CA ALA A 7 -5.21 13.05 -16.22
C ALA A 7 -3.97 12.16 -16.42
N VAL A 8 -2.85 12.75 -16.89
CA VAL A 8 -1.57 12.02 -16.98
C VAL A 8 -1.07 11.62 -15.59
N ILE A 9 -1.19 12.50 -14.61
CA ILE A 9 -0.80 12.21 -13.21
C ILE A 9 -1.63 11.03 -12.65
N TYR A 10 -2.93 10.98 -12.91
CA TYR A 10 -3.76 9.83 -12.52
C TYR A 10 -3.33 8.54 -13.22
N LEU A 11 -2.96 8.62 -14.51
CA LEU A 11 -2.41 7.48 -15.25
C LEU A 11 -1.09 6.99 -14.65
N ILE A 12 -0.23 7.90 -14.17
CA ILE A 12 1.01 7.55 -13.45
C ILE A 12 0.67 6.77 -12.17
N PHE A 13 -0.39 7.11 -11.46
CA PHE A 13 -0.79 6.39 -10.24
C PHE A 13 -1.45 5.04 -10.54
N ILE A 14 -2.14 4.87 -11.67
CA ILE A 14 -2.51 3.53 -12.15
C ILE A 14 -1.24 2.70 -12.40
N SER A 15 -0.24 3.28 -13.06
CA SER A 15 1.05 2.65 -13.29
C SER A 15 1.76 2.24 -12.00
N LEU A 16 1.65 3.04 -10.94
CA LEU A 16 2.21 2.72 -9.63
C LEU A 16 1.49 1.53 -8.97
N GLY A 17 0.16 1.47 -9.07
CA GLY A 17 -0.64 0.40 -8.47
C GLY A 17 -0.54 -0.94 -9.21
N LEU A 18 -0.33 -0.92 -10.53
CA LEU A 18 -0.27 -2.15 -11.35
C LEU A 18 0.73 -3.21 -10.84
N PRO A 19 1.95 -2.88 -10.43
CA PRO A 19 2.91 -3.87 -9.96
C PRO A 19 2.61 -4.47 -8.58
N ASP A 20 1.93 -3.74 -7.69
CA ASP A 20 1.90 -4.05 -6.25
C ASP A 20 1.20 -5.36 -5.90
N SER A 21 0.20 -5.77 -6.65
CA SER A 21 -0.55 -7.01 -6.40
C SER A 21 -0.09 -8.21 -7.24
N LEU A 22 0.85 -8.02 -8.18
CA LEU A 22 1.33 -9.10 -9.05
C LEU A 22 2.05 -10.20 -8.29
N LEU A 23 2.91 -9.84 -7.34
CA LEU A 23 3.67 -10.83 -6.56
C LEU A 23 2.73 -11.75 -5.80
N GLY A 24 1.78 -11.21 -5.05
CA GLY A 24 0.81 -12.00 -4.31
C GLY A 24 -0.04 -12.89 -5.22
N SER A 25 -0.51 -12.35 -6.35
CA SER A 25 -1.36 -13.08 -7.31
C SER A 25 -0.63 -14.20 -8.04
N GLY A 26 0.65 -13.99 -8.40
CA GLY A 26 1.45 -14.97 -9.12
C GLY A 26 2.17 -15.98 -8.21
N TRP A 27 2.35 -15.64 -6.92
CA TRP A 27 3.21 -16.40 -6.02
C TRP A 27 2.86 -17.88 -5.86
N PRO A 28 1.58 -18.30 -5.72
CA PRO A 28 1.25 -19.71 -5.60
C PRO A 28 1.82 -20.57 -6.75
N LYS A 29 1.96 -20.00 -7.95
CA LYS A 29 2.55 -20.67 -9.11
C LYS A 29 4.06 -20.49 -9.18
N MET A 30 4.55 -19.30 -8.85
CA MET A 30 5.98 -18.97 -8.86
C MET A 30 6.76 -19.84 -7.87
N GLN A 31 6.28 -20.01 -6.64
CA GLN A 31 6.93 -20.85 -5.63
C GLN A 31 7.15 -22.28 -6.12
N THR A 32 6.17 -22.85 -6.81
CA THR A 32 6.27 -24.19 -7.40
C THR A 32 7.26 -24.20 -8.58
N ALA A 33 7.26 -23.16 -9.42
CA ALA A 33 8.15 -23.08 -10.59
C ALA A 33 9.63 -22.93 -10.17
N PHE A 34 9.90 -22.28 -9.04
CA PHE A 34 11.27 -22.10 -8.50
C PHE A 34 11.65 -23.17 -7.46
N ASP A 35 10.73 -24.07 -7.12
CA ASP A 35 10.91 -25.10 -6.07
C ASP A 35 11.40 -24.50 -4.75
N VAL A 36 10.72 -23.44 -4.28
CA VAL A 36 11.08 -22.72 -3.03
C VAL A 36 9.93 -22.72 -2.04
N PRO A 37 10.25 -22.57 -0.74
CA PRO A 37 9.24 -22.42 0.30
C PRO A 37 8.31 -21.23 0.07
N SER A 38 7.05 -21.35 0.47
CA SER A 38 6.06 -20.28 0.30
C SER A 38 6.46 -18.95 0.95
N SER A 39 7.19 -18.98 2.10
CA SER A 39 7.68 -17.78 2.78
C SER A 39 8.61 -16.89 1.94
N TYR A 40 9.17 -17.42 0.87
CA TYR A 40 10.12 -16.69 0.01
C TYR A 40 9.50 -15.49 -0.70
N ALA A 41 8.17 -15.43 -0.87
CA ALA A 41 7.46 -14.22 -1.28
C ALA A 41 7.75 -13.03 -0.33
N GLY A 42 7.83 -13.32 0.97
CA GLY A 42 8.10 -12.33 1.99
C GLY A 42 9.46 -11.64 1.84
N TYR A 43 10.51 -12.38 1.44
CA TYR A 43 11.84 -11.77 1.19
C TYR A 43 11.83 -10.85 -0.03
N ILE A 44 11.11 -11.22 -1.11
CA ILE A 44 10.96 -10.36 -2.29
C ILE A 44 10.18 -9.10 -1.90
N SER A 45 9.04 -9.26 -1.24
CA SER A 45 8.21 -8.14 -0.77
C SER A 45 8.99 -7.21 0.16
N MET A 46 9.74 -7.78 1.12
CA MET A 46 10.61 -7.01 2.02
C MET A 46 11.67 -6.22 1.24
N THR A 47 12.30 -6.83 0.24
CA THR A 47 13.33 -6.15 -0.58
C THR A 47 12.71 -4.99 -1.36
N ILE A 48 11.55 -5.20 -2.01
CA ILE A 48 10.83 -4.14 -2.73
C ILE A 48 10.48 -3.00 -1.78
N SER A 49 9.83 -3.30 -0.65
CA SER A 49 9.39 -2.30 0.32
C SER A 49 10.57 -1.52 0.92
N PHE A 50 11.67 -2.20 1.24
CA PHE A 50 12.87 -1.53 1.76
C PHE A 50 13.48 -0.56 0.75
N MET A 51 13.56 -0.94 -0.52
CA MET A 51 14.03 -0.07 -1.59
C MET A 51 13.06 1.08 -1.87
N THR A 52 11.76 0.85 -1.75
CA THR A 52 10.72 1.89 -1.82
C THR A 52 10.92 2.96 -0.73
N ILE A 53 11.20 2.54 0.50
CA ILE A 53 11.50 3.46 1.61
C ILE A 53 12.75 4.31 1.29
N ILE A 54 13.84 3.67 0.88
CA ILE A 54 15.08 4.38 0.52
C ILE A 54 14.83 5.41 -0.57
N SER A 55 14.14 5.02 -1.63
CA SER A 55 13.83 5.88 -2.75
C SER A 55 12.92 7.06 -2.36
N ALA A 56 11.90 6.81 -1.55
CA ALA A 56 11.01 7.85 -1.04
C ALA A 56 11.77 8.88 -0.17
N LEU A 57 12.68 8.42 0.69
CA LEU A 57 13.52 9.30 1.53
C LEU A 57 14.50 10.14 0.71
N LEU A 58 15.01 9.62 -0.41
CA LEU A 58 15.90 10.35 -1.30
C LEU A 58 15.15 11.33 -2.22
N SER A 59 13.86 11.12 -2.44
CA SER A 59 13.03 11.90 -3.39
C SER A 59 13.10 13.42 -3.19
N PRO A 60 13.01 14.00 -1.98
CA PRO A 60 13.06 15.45 -1.82
C PRO A 60 14.37 16.06 -2.34
N GLY A 61 15.50 15.38 -2.12
CA GLY A 61 16.80 15.80 -2.65
C GLY A 61 16.88 15.68 -4.18
N LEU A 62 16.32 14.62 -4.73
CA LEU A 62 16.27 14.38 -6.18
C LEU A 62 15.36 15.40 -6.89
N ILE A 63 14.20 15.74 -6.31
CA ILE A 63 13.27 16.73 -6.87
C ILE A 63 13.94 18.10 -7.02
N LYS A 64 14.68 18.54 -5.99
CA LYS A 64 15.42 19.80 -6.03
C LYS A 64 16.45 19.84 -7.17
N ARG A 65 17.04 18.68 -7.52
CA ARG A 65 18.11 18.60 -8.54
C ARG A 65 17.58 18.33 -9.95
N PHE A 66 16.58 17.46 -10.09
CA PHE A 66 16.19 16.89 -11.38
C PHE A 66 14.76 17.22 -11.85
N GLN A 67 13.97 17.92 -11.06
CA GLN A 67 12.54 18.16 -11.29
C GLN A 67 11.68 16.87 -11.27
N THR A 68 10.43 16.99 -10.82
CA THR A 68 9.48 15.86 -10.66
C THR A 68 9.31 15.02 -11.91
N LYS A 69 9.19 15.65 -13.09
CA LYS A 69 8.97 14.91 -14.36
C LYS A 69 10.06 13.92 -14.70
N TRP A 70 11.34 14.26 -14.48
CA TRP A 70 12.46 13.35 -14.78
C TRP A 70 12.55 12.22 -13.77
N ILE A 71 12.26 12.48 -12.51
CA ILE A 71 12.21 11.45 -11.47
C ILE A 71 11.11 10.44 -11.82
N VAL A 72 9.93 10.90 -12.20
CA VAL A 72 8.82 10.03 -12.60
C VAL A 72 9.18 9.16 -13.81
N ILE A 73 9.77 9.73 -14.85
CA ILE A 73 10.19 8.99 -16.05
C ILE A 73 11.20 7.90 -15.70
N ILE A 74 12.25 8.24 -14.94
CA ILE A 74 13.30 7.30 -14.53
C ILE A 74 12.68 6.21 -13.65
N SER A 75 11.79 6.58 -12.75
CA SER A 75 11.14 5.66 -11.82
C SER A 75 10.23 4.66 -12.53
N ILE A 76 9.39 5.11 -13.47
CA ILE A 76 8.58 4.20 -14.30
C ILE A 76 9.49 3.29 -15.12
N PHE A 77 10.58 3.80 -15.68
CA PHE A 77 11.56 2.98 -16.40
C PHE A 77 12.18 1.90 -15.50
N LEU A 78 12.54 2.22 -14.25
CA LEU A 78 13.07 1.25 -13.29
C LEU A 78 12.04 0.17 -12.93
N THR A 79 10.76 0.54 -12.78
CA THR A 79 9.70 -0.46 -12.54
C THR A 79 9.47 -1.35 -13.76
N ILE A 80 9.56 -0.82 -14.99
CA ILE A 80 9.49 -1.61 -16.23
C ILE A 80 10.66 -2.61 -16.30
N VAL A 81 11.88 -2.16 -16.00
CA VAL A 81 13.07 -3.05 -15.93
C VAL A 81 12.84 -4.15 -14.89
N GLY A 82 12.28 -3.79 -13.71
CA GLY A 82 11.90 -4.75 -12.68
C GLY A 82 10.91 -5.80 -13.17
N LEU A 83 9.83 -5.37 -13.81
CA LEU A 83 8.79 -6.26 -14.33
C LEU A 83 9.29 -7.18 -15.42
N PHE A 84 10.03 -6.67 -16.42
CA PHE A 84 10.65 -7.51 -17.44
C PHE A 84 11.71 -8.44 -16.84
N GLY A 85 12.47 -7.96 -15.85
CA GLY A 85 13.42 -8.79 -15.14
C GLY A 85 12.73 -9.96 -14.43
N PHE A 86 11.61 -9.72 -13.73
CA PHE A 86 10.82 -10.79 -13.11
C PHE A 86 10.33 -11.78 -14.14
N SER A 87 9.82 -11.31 -15.30
CA SER A 87 9.30 -12.19 -16.34
C SER A 87 10.36 -13.10 -16.96
N HIS A 88 11.63 -12.71 -16.95
CA HIS A 88 12.75 -13.48 -17.53
C HIS A 88 13.59 -14.21 -16.46
N SER A 89 13.21 -14.11 -15.19
CA SER A 89 13.93 -14.78 -14.11
C SER A 89 13.77 -16.29 -14.19
N LYS A 90 14.89 -17.01 -14.18
CA LYS A 90 14.96 -18.48 -14.19
C LYS A 90 15.22 -19.04 -12.80
N GLU A 91 15.74 -18.25 -11.90
CA GLU A 91 16.11 -18.62 -10.54
C GLU A 91 15.54 -17.62 -9.53
N TYR A 92 15.21 -18.11 -8.34
CA TYR A 92 14.65 -17.27 -7.28
C TYR A 92 15.56 -16.09 -6.91
N PHE A 93 16.89 -16.30 -6.86
CA PHE A 93 17.82 -15.24 -6.47
C PHE A 93 17.79 -14.05 -7.44
N MET A 94 17.50 -14.28 -8.73
CA MET A 94 17.34 -13.20 -9.70
C MET A 94 16.18 -12.27 -9.32
N LEU A 95 15.09 -12.82 -8.77
CA LEU A 95 13.96 -11.99 -8.30
C LEU A 95 14.37 -11.03 -7.18
N LEU A 96 15.22 -11.48 -6.23
CA LEU A 96 15.72 -10.61 -5.16
C LEU A 96 16.58 -9.46 -5.68
N VAL A 97 17.47 -9.74 -6.63
CA VAL A 97 18.33 -8.72 -7.25
C VAL A 97 17.49 -7.70 -8.03
N ILE A 98 16.53 -8.19 -8.81
CA ILE A 98 15.65 -7.35 -9.63
C ILE A 98 14.61 -6.59 -8.79
N ALA A 99 14.26 -7.09 -7.62
CA ALA A 99 13.43 -6.36 -6.66
C ALA A 99 14.03 -5.00 -6.22
N ILE A 100 15.36 -4.84 -6.32
CA ILE A 100 16.05 -3.59 -5.97
C ILE A 100 15.64 -2.43 -6.91
N PRO A 101 15.90 -2.46 -8.23
CA PRO A 101 15.45 -1.40 -9.13
C PRO A 101 13.94 -1.23 -9.14
N TYR A 102 13.20 -2.31 -8.99
CA TYR A 102 11.74 -2.29 -8.91
C TYR A 102 11.23 -1.44 -7.75
N GLY A 103 11.71 -1.68 -6.51
CA GLY A 103 11.35 -0.91 -5.33
C GLY A 103 11.82 0.55 -5.39
N LEU A 104 13.05 0.80 -5.89
CA LEU A 104 13.56 2.15 -6.08
C LEU A 104 12.66 2.99 -7.00
N GLY A 105 12.13 2.38 -8.08
CA GLY A 105 11.19 3.03 -8.97
C GLY A 105 9.88 3.40 -8.26
N ALA A 106 9.27 2.45 -7.53
CA ALA A 106 7.98 2.64 -6.89
C ALA A 106 7.97 3.81 -5.87
N GLY A 107 8.96 3.86 -4.98
CA GLY A 107 8.99 4.88 -3.92
C GLY A 107 9.20 6.30 -4.42
N ALA A 108 10.01 6.49 -5.47
CA ALA A 108 10.27 7.81 -6.01
C ALA A 108 9.05 8.38 -6.77
N ILE A 109 8.26 7.54 -7.46
CA ILE A 109 7.00 7.97 -8.08
C ILE A 109 6.04 8.48 -7.02
N ASP A 110 5.78 7.67 -5.99
CA ASP A 110 4.82 8.00 -4.95
C ASP A 110 5.14 9.33 -4.28
N ALA A 111 6.36 9.47 -3.76
CA ALA A 111 6.79 10.68 -3.08
C ALA A 111 6.76 11.92 -3.99
N SER A 112 7.23 11.79 -5.25
CA SER A 112 7.36 12.94 -6.17
C SER A 112 6.02 13.44 -6.66
N ILE A 113 5.08 12.54 -6.99
CA ILE A 113 3.76 12.93 -7.48
C ILE A 113 2.89 13.46 -6.36
N ASN A 114 2.91 12.83 -5.17
CA ASN A 114 2.21 13.37 -4.01
C ASN A 114 2.66 14.80 -3.68
N HIS A 115 3.98 15.05 -3.69
CA HIS A 115 4.53 16.39 -3.51
C HIS A 115 4.03 17.37 -4.59
N TYR A 116 4.08 16.96 -5.86
CA TYR A 116 3.63 17.80 -6.97
C TYR A 116 2.13 18.14 -6.88
N VAL A 117 1.27 17.13 -6.62
CA VAL A 117 -0.18 17.34 -6.52
C VAL A 117 -0.55 18.20 -5.31
N ALA A 118 0.11 18.00 -4.17
CA ALA A 118 -0.10 18.82 -2.98
C ALA A 118 0.17 20.31 -3.21
N ASN A 119 1.15 20.63 -4.06
CA ASN A 119 1.55 22.02 -4.33
C ASN A 119 0.74 22.68 -5.46
N HIS A 120 0.12 21.91 -6.38
CA HIS A 120 -0.47 22.47 -7.60
C HIS A 120 -1.97 22.19 -7.77
N TYR A 121 -2.55 21.28 -6.97
CA TYR A 121 -3.93 20.84 -7.11
C TYR A 121 -4.67 20.82 -5.77
N SER A 122 -5.98 20.61 -5.82
CA SER A 122 -6.84 20.55 -4.63
C SER A 122 -6.71 19.24 -3.86
N GLY A 123 -7.14 19.22 -2.60
CA GLY A 123 -7.26 17.99 -1.82
C GLY A 123 -8.15 16.93 -2.47
N SER A 124 -9.17 17.34 -3.22
CA SER A 124 -10.00 16.43 -4.01
C SER A 124 -9.17 15.70 -5.08
N ALA A 125 -8.26 16.41 -5.77
CA ALA A 125 -7.37 15.79 -6.76
C ALA A 125 -6.44 14.75 -6.11
N MET A 126 -5.97 15.00 -4.87
CA MET A 126 -5.18 14.06 -4.09
C MET A 126 -5.97 12.78 -3.75
N ASN A 127 -7.23 12.91 -3.36
CA ASN A 127 -8.10 11.76 -3.07
C ASN A 127 -8.33 10.91 -4.34
N PHE A 128 -8.60 11.54 -5.49
CA PHE A 128 -8.72 10.83 -6.76
C PHE A 128 -7.42 10.15 -7.16
N LEU A 129 -6.27 10.76 -6.91
CA LEU A 129 -4.97 10.16 -7.16
C LEU A 129 -4.85 8.76 -6.52
N HIS A 130 -5.17 8.66 -5.23
CA HIS A 130 -5.14 7.38 -4.51
C HIS A 130 -6.25 6.39 -4.95
N CYS A 131 -7.39 6.89 -5.47
CA CYS A 131 -8.38 6.03 -6.10
C CYS A 131 -7.82 5.38 -7.38
N PHE A 132 -7.12 6.14 -8.23
CA PHE A 132 -6.51 5.60 -9.46
C PHE A 132 -5.37 4.62 -9.17
N TYR A 133 -4.61 4.80 -8.10
CA TYR A 133 -3.70 3.77 -7.60
C TYR A 133 -4.44 2.46 -7.31
N GLY A 134 -5.55 2.53 -6.58
CA GLY A 134 -6.39 1.36 -6.28
C GLY A 134 -6.93 0.67 -7.53
N VAL A 135 -7.28 1.42 -8.58
CA VAL A 135 -7.68 0.87 -9.89
C VAL A 135 -6.55 0.04 -10.49
N GLY A 136 -5.30 0.56 -10.50
CA GLY A 136 -4.12 -0.17 -10.97
C GLY A 136 -3.89 -1.47 -10.21
N ALA A 137 -3.89 -1.40 -8.88
CA ALA A 137 -3.68 -2.55 -8.00
C ALA A 137 -4.80 -3.60 -8.10
N MET A 138 -6.02 -3.18 -8.43
CA MET A 138 -7.14 -4.09 -8.64
C MET A 138 -7.10 -4.79 -10.02
N ILE A 139 -6.58 -4.12 -11.05
CA ILE A 139 -6.53 -4.68 -12.42
C ILE A 139 -5.45 -5.75 -12.54
N SER A 140 -4.30 -5.59 -11.92
CA SER A 140 -3.15 -6.46 -12.18
C SER A 140 -3.34 -7.93 -11.76
N PRO A 141 -4.10 -8.30 -10.71
CA PRO A 141 -4.46 -9.69 -10.46
C PRO A 141 -5.20 -10.37 -11.61
N TYR A 142 -6.04 -9.62 -12.33
CA TYR A 142 -6.72 -10.17 -13.52
C TYR A 142 -5.78 -10.33 -14.70
N ILE A 143 -4.78 -9.45 -14.88
CA ILE A 143 -3.71 -9.65 -15.87
C ILE A 143 -2.94 -10.94 -15.54
N MET A 144 -2.59 -11.15 -14.28
CA MET A 144 -1.93 -12.38 -13.83
C MET A 144 -2.83 -13.60 -14.03
N ALA A 145 -4.13 -13.51 -13.70
CA ALA A 145 -5.09 -14.58 -13.93
C ALA A 145 -5.16 -15.00 -15.40
N LEU A 146 -5.23 -14.04 -16.32
CA LEU A 146 -5.21 -14.31 -17.77
C LEU A 146 -3.91 -14.99 -18.23
N ALA A 147 -2.78 -14.60 -17.65
CA ALA A 147 -1.49 -15.25 -17.95
C ALA A 147 -1.46 -16.70 -17.42
N LEU A 148 -1.99 -16.93 -16.23
CA LEU A 148 -2.04 -18.27 -15.60
C LEU A 148 -3.04 -19.21 -16.28
N ASN A 149 -4.06 -18.70 -16.97
CA ASN A 149 -4.91 -19.52 -17.86
C ASN A 149 -4.09 -20.23 -18.97
N ARG A 150 -2.93 -19.66 -19.32
CA ARG A 150 -1.94 -20.27 -20.22
C ARG A 150 -0.79 -20.97 -19.47
N ALA A 151 -0.92 -21.15 -18.15
CA ALA A 151 0.10 -21.70 -17.26
C ALA A 151 1.46 -20.94 -17.26
N ARG A 152 1.45 -19.63 -17.55
CA ARG A 152 2.66 -18.81 -17.74
C ARG A 152 2.65 -17.56 -16.86
N TRP A 153 2.95 -17.69 -15.57
CA TRP A 153 3.03 -16.56 -14.64
C TRP A 153 3.95 -15.42 -15.11
N ASN A 154 5.02 -15.74 -15.81
CA ASN A 154 5.97 -14.79 -16.37
C ASN A 154 5.34 -13.86 -17.43
N GLU A 155 4.35 -14.32 -18.19
CA GLU A 155 3.61 -13.48 -19.13
C GLU A 155 2.83 -12.38 -18.41
N GLY A 156 2.31 -12.62 -17.20
CA GLY A 156 1.63 -11.61 -16.41
C GLY A 156 2.52 -10.40 -16.10
N TYR A 157 3.77 -10.64 -15.74
CA TYR A 157 4.77 -9.59 -15.57
C TYR A 157 5.11 -8.89 -16.89
N SER A 158 5.31 -9.65 -17.98
CA SER A 158 5.58 -9.08 -19.30
C SER A 158 4.46 -8.17 -19.79
N TRP A 159 3.20 -8.61 -19.69
CA TRP A 159 2.05 -7.80 -20.12
C TRP A 159 1.90 -6.53 -19.29
N THR A 160 2.10 -6.62 -17.99
CA THR A 160 2.10 -5.43 -17.12
C THR A 160 3.24 -4.47 -17.48
N ALA A 161 4.45 -4.99 -17.79
CA ALA A 161 5.56 -4.19 -18.26
C ALA A 161 5.25 -3.47 -19.59
N LEU A 162 4.56 -4.14 -20.52
CA LEU A 162 4.12 -3.53 -21.78
C LEU A 162 3.10 -2.41 -21.55
N VAL A 163 2.13 -2.62 -20.65
CA VAL A 163 1.18 -1.56 -20.28
C VAL A 163 1.92 -0.37 -19.67
N GLN A 164 2.84 -0.61 -18.75
CA GLN A 164 3.66 0.46 -18.17
C GLN A 164 4.55 1.16 -19.20
N THR A 165 5.07 0.43 -20.19
CA THR A 165 5.81 1.05 -21.30
C THR A 165 4.95 1.99 -22.10
N GLY A 166 3.70 1.63 -22.38
CA GLY A 166 2.72 2.52 -23.01
C GLY A 166 2.45 3.77 -22.18
N ILE A 167 2.30 3.62 -20.85
CA ILE A 167 2.14 4.75 -19.93
C ILE A 167 3.39 5.63 -19.93
N LEU A 168 4.58 5.05 -19.89
CA LEU A 168 5.84 5.80 -19.96
C LEU A 168 5.92 6.67 -21.20
N LEU A 169 5.53 6.14 -22.37
CA LEU A 169 5.50 6.92 -23.62
C LEU A 169 4.55 8.11 -23.51
N ILE A 170 3.35 7.93 -22.94
CA ILE A 170 2.39 9.02 -22.69
C ILE A 170 3.01 10.07 -21.76
N VAL A 171 3.69 9.64 -20.70
CA VAL A 171 4.36 10.54 -19.74
C VAL A 171 5.47 11.33 -20.43
N ILE A 172 6.26 10.71 -21.32
CA ILE A 172 7.31 11.39 -22.09
C ILE A 172 6.69 12.43 -23.05
N ILE A 173 5.62 12.08 -23.74
CA ILE A 173 4.89 13.02 -24.61
C ILE A 173 4.30 14.20 -23.81
N SER A 174 3.95 13.97 -22.56
CA SER A 174 3.39 15.00 -21.66
C SER A 174 4.42 15.99 -21.11
N ILE A 175 5.73 15.78 -21.32
CA ILE A 175 6.81 16.65 -20.77
C ILE A 175 6.52 18.15 -20.97
N PRO A 176 6.02 18.62 -22.15
CA PRO A 176 5.72 20.04 -22.35
C PRO A 176 4.62 20.60 -21.45
N LEU A 177 3.77 19.73 -20.86
CA LEU A 177 2.68 20.16 -19.98
C LEU A 177 3.17 20.47 -18.55
N TRP A 178 4.35 19.96 -18.15
CA TRP A 178 4.91 20.16 -16.82
C TRP A 178 5.52 21.56 -16.72
N LYS A 179 5.11 22.32 -15.72
CA LYS A 179 5.57 23.70 -15.53
C LYS A 179 7.06 23.75 -15.19
N LYS A 180 7.76 24.71 -15.81
CA LYS A 180 9.22 24.79 -15.86
C LYS A 180 9.72 25.47 -14.61
N ASN A 181 9.57 25.57 -13.53
CA ASN A 181 10.20 26.23 -12.35
C ASN A 181 9.40 26.17 -11.03
N GLU A 182 8.32 25.37 -10.97
CA GLU A 182 7.47 25.38 -9.77
C GLU A 182 7.92 24.42 -8.67
N ASP A 183 8.81 23.45 -8.98
CA ASP A 183 9.36 22.50 -7.97
C ASP A 183 10.30 23.19 -6.94
N ARG A 184 10.70 24.44 -7.21
CA ARG A 184 11.55 25.24 -6.29
C ARG A 184 10.76 26.08 -5.28
N ALA A 185 9.45 26.20 -5.44
CA ALA A 185 8.61 27.08 -4.62
C ALA A 185 8.16 26.48 -3.27
N GLY A 186 8.46 25.24 -3.01
CA GLY A 186 8.08 24.55 -1.76
C GLY A 186 9.20 24.54 -0.70
N GLU A 187 9.91 25.64 -0.47
CA GLU A 187 10.50 25.83 0.84
C GLU A 187 9.36 26.17 1.81
N ASP A 188 8.73 25.12 2.34
CA ASP A 188 8.00 25.28 3.59
C ASP A 188 8.96 25.97 4.56
N LYS A 189 8.64 27.22 4.86
CA LYS A 189 9.09 27.85 6.08
C LYS A 189 8.51 26.97 7.20
N THR A 190 9.24 25.90 7.52
CA THR A 190 8.98 25.08 8.70
C THR A 190 9.19 25.99 9.90
N GLY A 191 8.16 26.78 10.20
CA GLY A 191 8.09 27.46 11.47
C GLY A 191 8.11 26.36 12.53
N ASP A 192 9.12 26.43 13.40
CA ASP A 192 9.25 25.78 14.72
C ASP A 192 8.62 24.37 14.82
N SER A 193 8.99 23.47 13.91
CA SER A 193 8.58 22.06 13.98
C SER A 193 9.37 21.36 15.08
N ALA A 194 8.69 20.68 15.97
CA ALA A 194 9.31 19.97 17.08
C ALA A 194 10.22 18.85 16.58
N GLY A 195 11.38 18.70 17.23
CA GLY A 195 12.27 17.59 16.94
C GLY A 195 11.67 16.23 17.31
N ILE A 196 12.15 15.15 16.66
CA ILE A 196 11.65 13.77 16.86
C ILE A 196 11.64 13.39 18.35
N SER A 197 12.74 13.67 19.07
CA SER A 197 12.86 13.32 20.51
C SER A 197 11.81 14.04 21.38
N GLN A 198 11.45 15.28 21.04
CA GLN A 198 10.39 16.02 21.75
C GLN A 198 9.01 15.45 21.40
N THR A 199 8.78 15.12 20.14
CA THR A 199 7.54 14.54 19.65
C THR A 199 7.21 13.20 20.30
N LEU A 200 8.18 12.32 20.46
CA LEU A 200 8.00 11.02 21.11
C LEU A 200 7.64 11.10 22.60
N LYS A 201 7.90 12.24 23.26
CA LYS A 201 7.52 12.49 24.66
C LYS A 201 6.06 12.98 24.82
N VAL A 202 5.42 13.36 23.73
CA VAL A 202 4.02 13.80 23.77
C VAL A 202 3.09 12.63 24.06
N ASN A 203 2.17 12.82 25.01
CA ASN A 203 1.23 11.80 25.44
C ASN A 203 0.39 11.27 24.26
N GLY A 204 0.30 9.95 24.14
CA GLY A 204 -0.46 9.28 23.09
C GLY A 204 0.27 9.08 21.77
N VAL A 205 1.39 9.78 21.51
CA VAL A 205 2.13 9.63 20.23
C VAL A 205 2.60 8.20 20.03
N ILE A 206 3.35 7.63 20.95
CA ILE A 206 3.89 6.25 20.81
C ILE A 206 2.77 5.24 20.58
N LEU A 207 1.66 5.36 21.29
CA LEU A 207 0.51 4.46 21.15
C LEU A 207 -0.11 4.57 19.74
N THR A 208 -0.23 5.79 19.21
CA THR A 208 -0.73 6.03 17.86
C THR A 208 0.23 5.47 16.80
N LEU A 209 1.56 5.57 17.02
CA LEU A 209 2.57 5.01 16.13
C LEU A 209 2.49 3.48 16.06
N ILE A 210 2.39 2.80 17.21
CA ILE A 210 2.29 1.34 17.27
C ILE A 210 0.93 0.87 16.70
N SER A 211 -0.15 1.63 16.93
CA SER A 211 -1.46 1.36 16.31
C SER A 211 -1.36 1.42 14.79
N PHE A 212 -0.68 2.42 14.26
CA PHE A 212 -0.51 2.58 12.80
C PHE A 212 0.41 1.51 12.19
N PHE A 213 1.45 1.10 12.91
CA PHE A 213 2.26 -0.09 12.58
C PHE A 213 1.37 -1.34 12.49
N ALA A 214 0.47 -1.56 13.47
CA ALA A 214 -0.40 -2.73 13.49
C ALA A 214 -1.35 -2.74 12.27
N TYR A 215 -1.95 -1.60 11.93
CA TYR A 215 -2.77 -1.43 10.75
C TYR A 215 -2.01 -1.82 9.47
N ALA A 216 -0.86 -1.20 9.22
CA ALA A 216 -0.07 -1.43 8.02
C ALA A 216 0.45 -2.87 7.91
N SER A 217 0.71 -3.52 9.05
CA SER A 217 1.11 -4.93 9.13
C SER A 217 0.00 -5.87 8.62
N GLY A 218 -1.24 -5.65 9.04
CA GLY A 218 -2.40 -6.41 8.58
C GLY A 218 -2.68 -6.17 7.10
N GLU A 219 -2.70 -4.91 6.68
CA GLU A 219 -2.95 -4.50 5.29
C GLU A 219 -1.95 -5.15 4.32
N ALA A 220 -0.66 -4.99 4.55
CA ALA A 220 0.37 -5.55 3.67
C ALA A 220 0.39 -7.08 3.67
N THR A 221 0.07 -7.72 4.80
CA THR A 221 -0.08 -9.18 4.86
C THR A 221 -1.24 -9.63 3.97
N CYS A 222 -2.38 -8.95 4.00
CA CYS A 222 -3.50 -9.23 3.10
C CYS A 222 -3.11 -9.09 1.63
N PHE A 223 -2.42 -8.02 1.27
CA PHE A 223 -2.01 -7.76 -0.12
C PHE A 223 -1.16 -8.91 -0.69
N LEU A 224 -0.23 -9.42 0.09
CA LEU A 224 0.67 -10.46 -0.37
C LEU A 224 0.07 -11.87 -0.31
N TRP A 225 -0.65 -12.20 0.77
CA TRP A 225 -0.95 -13.59 1.12
C TRP A 225 -2.37 -14.05 0.81
N THR A 226 -3.30 -13.16 0.39
CA THR A 226 -4.68 -13.54 0.09
C THR A 226 -4.78 -14.63 -0.99
N PRO A 227 -4.10 -14.55 -2.15
CA PRO A 227 -4.15 -15.65 -3.13
C PRO A 227 -3.59 -16.95 -2.58
N SER A 228 -2.47 -16.89 -1.86
CA SER A 228 -1.85 -18.07 -1.23
C SER A 228 -2.76 -18.70 -0.17
N TYR A 229 -3.53 -17.89 0.58
CA TYR A 229 -4.53 -18.39 1.52
C TYR A 229 -5.57 -19.28 0.83
N PHE A 230 -6.11 -18.83 -0.31
CA PHE A 230 -7.05 -19.64 -1.07
C PHE A 230 -6.40 -20.90 -1.65
N ALA A 231 -5.19 -20.78 -2.20
CA ALA A 231 -4.44 -21.93 -2.73
C ALA A 231 -4.19 -23.00 -1.67
N GLY A 232 -3.87 -22.60 -0.43
CA GLY A 232 -3.55 -23.53 0.64
C GLY A 232 -4.73 -24.02 1.48
N THR A 233 -5.91 -23.38 1.39
CA THR A 233 -7.07 -23.72 2.23
C THR A 233 -8.29 -24.21 1.46
N ARG A 234 -8.29 -24.11 0.14
CA ARG A 234 -9.42 -24.51 -0.72
C ARG A 234 -8.93 -25.40 -1.85
N THR A 235 -9.65 -26.49 -2.09
CA THR A 235 -9.36 -27.44 -3.17
C THR A 235 -10.24 -27.16 -4.38
N GLY A 236 -9.80 -27.59 -5.56
CA GLY A 236 -10.57 -27.48 -6.81
C GLY A 236 -10.63 -26.08 -7.42
N LEU A 237 -9.83 -25.14 -6.93
CA LEU A 237 -9.69 -23.81 -7.54
C LEU A 237 -8.63 -23.85 -8.66
N THR A 238 -8.89 -23.14 -9.76
CA THR A 238 -7.92 -22.95 -10.83
C THR A 238 -6.89 -21.89 -10.44
N ASP A 239 -5.68 -21.98 -11.01
CA ASP A 239 -4.61 -20.98 -10.78
C ASP A 239 -5.08 -19.56 -11.16
N GLU A 240 -5.89 -19.45 -12.23
CA GLU A 240 -6.52 -18.21 -12.67
C GLU A 240 -7.42 -17.60 -11.60
N LEU A 241 -8.32 -18.42 -11.05
CA LEU A 241 -9.25 -17.96 -10.00
C LEU A 241 -8.48 -17.55 -8.74
N ILE A 242 -7.47 -18.33 -8.33
CA ILE A 242 -6.61 -18.02 -7.18
C ILE A 242 -5.91 -16.67 -7.38
N ALA A 243 -5.35 -16.42 -8.56
CA ALA A 243 -4.69 -15.15 -8.85
C ALA A 243 -5.66 -13.96 -8.78
N SER A 244 -6.89 -14.13 -9.28
CA SER A 244 -7.91 -13.07 -9.26
C SER A 244 -8.30 -12.64 -7.84
N PHE A 245 -8.15 -13.51 -6.83
CA PHE A 245 -8.41 -13.16 -5.43
C PHE A 245 -7.47 -12.10 -4.87
N GLY A 246 -6.32 -11.85 -5.52
CA GLY A 246 -5.48 -10.68 -5.21
C GLY A 246 -6.20 -9.34 -5.34
N ALA A 247 -7.24 -9.26 -6.19
CA ALA A 247 -8.04 -8.04 -6.35
C ALA A 247 -9.02 -7.77 -5.20
N LEU A 248 -9.37 -8.77 -4.39
CA LEU A 248 -10.44 -8.66 -3.38
C LEU A 248 -10.18 -7.56 -2.35
N ILE A 249 -8.98 -7.56 -1.77
CA ILE A 249 -8.59 -6.56 -0.76
C ILE A 249 -8.53 -5.17 -1.35
N PHE A 250 -7.94 -5.01 -2.54
CA PHE A 250 -7.85 -3.70 -3.20
C PHE A 250 -9.21 -3.16 -3.59
N GLY A 251 -10.10 -4.02 -4.09
CA GLY A 251 -11.49 -3.66 -4.39
C GLY A 251 -12.26 -3.23 -3.16
N GLY A 252 -12.12 -3.97 -2.05
CA GLY A 252 -12.68 -3.61 -0.77
C GLY A 252 -12.12 -2.30 -0.24
N LEU A 253 -10.80 -2.12 -0.26
CA LEU A 253 -10.11 -0.90 0.19
C LEU A 253 -10.59 0.33 -0.58
N MET A 254 -10.70 0.22 -1.91
CA MET A 254 -11.21 1.29 -2.76
C MET A 254 -12.68 1.62 -2.43
N LEU A 255 -13.52 0.61 -2.22
CA LEU A 255 -14.91 0.78 -1.81
C LEU A 255 -15.00 1.48 -0.43
N GLY A 256 -14.21 1.04 0.54
CA GLY A 256 -14.15 1.65 1.86
C GLY A 256 -13.70 3.11 1.81
N ARG A 257 -12.68 3.44 1.02
CA ARG A 257 -12.22 4.82 0.81
C ARG A 257 -13.27 5.69 0.12
N LEU A 258 -13.96 5.14 -0.88
CA LEU A 258 -15.03 5.85 -1.58
C LEU A 258 -16.19 6.16 -0.63
N VAL A 259 -16.69 5.17 0.11
CA VAL A 259 -17.78 5.36 1.07
C VAL A 259 -17.38 6.35 2.16
N SER A 260 -16.17 6.21 2.73
CA SER A 260 -15.68 7.10 3.77
C SER A 260 -15.58 8.56 3.29
N GLY A 261 -15.22 8.78 2.03
CA GLY A 261 -15.18 10.13 1.45
C GLY A 261 -16.51 10.88 1.51
N PHE A 262 -17.65 10.17 1.46
CA PHE A 262 -18.98 10.79 1.56
C PHE A 262 -19.47 11.00 2.99
N ILE A 263 -18.99 10.20 3.94
CA ILE A 263 -19.57 10.20 5.30
C ILE A 263 -18.62 10.72 6.39
N SER A 264 -17.31 10.82 6.10
CA SER A 264 -16.30 11.21 7.10
C SER A 264 -16.54 12.59 7.70
N ASP A 265 -16.94 13.59 6.91
CA ASP A 265 -17.21 14.95 7.38
C ASP A 265 -18.37 15.01 8.38
N ARG A 266 -19.34 14.08 8.25
CA ARG A 266 -20.51 14.01 9.15
C ARG A 266 -20.22 13.23 10.41
N LEU A 267 -19.47 12.15 10.33
CA LEU A 267 -19.24 11.23 11.45
C LEU A 267 -17.97 11.55 12.24
N GLY A 268 -17.00 12.18 11.60
CA GLY A 268 -15.69 12.48 12.17
C GLY A 268 -14.75 11.28 12.25
N ASP A 269 -13.45 11.58 12.33
CA ASP A 269 -12.37 10.60 12.18
C ASP A 269 -12.41 9.44 13.18
N ARG A 270 -12.70 9.73 14.48
CA ARG A 270 -12.76 8.68 15.52
C ARG A 270 -13.84 7.64 15.25
N VAL A 271 -15.01 8.09 14.80
CA VAL A 271 -16.11 7.20 14.44
C VAL A 271 -15.75 6.40 13.19
N MET A 272 -15.13 7.04 12.21
CA MET A 272 -14.66 6.37 10.98
C MET A 272 -13.67 5.25 11.26
N ILE A 273 -12.70 5.46 12.17
CA ILE A 273 -11.75 4.42 12.57
C ILE A 273 -12.47 3.24 13.24
N ARG A 274 -13.37 3.51 14.19
CA ARG A 274 -14.14 2.47 14.90
C ARG A 274 -15.03 1.67 13.95
N LEU A 275 -15.71 2.34 13.03
CA LEU A 275 -16.52 1.68 11.99
C LEU A 275 -15.67 0.84 11.06
N GLY A 276 -14.51 1.36 10.62
CA GLY A 276 -13.55 0.62 9.81
C GLY A 276 -13.11 -0.67 10.50
N ILE A 277 -12.69 -0.59 11.75
CA ILE A 277 -12.27 -1.74 12.57
C ILE A 277 -13.43 -2.73 12.78
N ALA A 278 -14.65 -2.26 13.01
CA ALA A 278 -15.82 -3.13 13.16
C ALA A 278 -16.13 -3.89 11.86
N VAL A 279 -16.07 -3.21 10.72
CA VAL A 279 -16.26 -3.83 9.39
C VAL A 279 -15.14 -4.83 9.11
N GLU A 280 -13.88 -4.48 9.38
CA GLU A 280 -12.73 -5.38 9.23
C GLU A 280 -12.88 -6.64 10.10
N LEU A 281 -13.32 -6.49 11.34
CA LEU A 281 -13.61 -7.62 12.25
C LEU A 281 -14.66 -8.57 11.66
N ILE A 282 -15.76 -8.03 11.11
CA ILE A 282 -16.79 -8.84 10.45
C ILE A 282 -16.16 -9.65 9.31
N GLY A 283 -15.34 -9.03 8.48
CA GLY A 283 -14.65 -9.71 7.39
C GLY A 283 -13.72 -10.83 7.89
N ILE A 284 -12.92 -10.57 8.94
CA ILE A 284 -12.05 -11.58 9.55
C ILE A 284 -12.87 -12.76 10.10
N LEU A 285 -13.98 -12.49 10.79
CA LEU A 285 -14.87 -13.53 11.30
C LEU A 285 -15.48 -14.37 10.16
N MET A 286 -15.83 -13.76 9.03
CA MET A 286 -16.30 -14.50 7.84
C MET A 286 -15.20 -15.42 7.27
N VAL A 287 -13.95 -14.98 7.24
CA VAL A 287 -12.81 -15.80 6.77
C VAL A 287 -12.54 -16.97 7.73
N LEU A 288 -12.80 -16.80 9.03
CA LEU A 288 -12.66 -17.84 10.05
C LEU A 288 -13.76 -18.92 9.95
N ILE A 289 -14.89 -18.69 9.27
CA ILE A 289 -15.96 -19.69 9.13
C ILE A 289 -15.40 -20.93 8.41
N PRO A 290 -15.45 -22.12 9.04
CA PRO A 290 -15.01 -23.36 8.40
C PRO A 290 -15.99 -23.76 7.30
N SER A 291 -15.78 -23.27 6.09
CA SER A 291 -16.61 -23.55 4.93
C SER A 291 -15.77 -24.05 3.76
N THR A 292 -16.26 -25.04 3.06
CA THR A 292 -15.69 -25.50 1.79
C THR A 292 -15.95 -24.50 0.66
N ARG A 293 -16.97 -23.64 0.80
CA ARG A 293 -17.32 -22.62 -0.20
C ARG A 293 -16.36 -21.45 -0.09
N TYR A 294 -15.53 -21.24 -1.11
CA TYR A 294 -14.58 -20.13 -1.17
C TYR A 294 -15.26 -18.75 -1.15
N MET A 295 -16.51 -18.64 -1.61
CA MET A 295 -17.24 -17.37 -1.72
C MET A 295 -17.39 -16.64 -0.37
N ILE A 296 -17.55 -17.37 0.76
CA ILE A 296 -17.68 -16.76 2.08
C ILE A 296 -16.36 -16.09 2.47
N ALA A 297 -15.24 -16.77 2.27
CA ALA A 297 -13.93 -16.20 2.53
C ALA A 297 -13.60 -15.04 1.57
N ALA A 298 -13.99 -15.17 0.28
CA ALA A 298 -13.79 -14.11 -0.70
C ALA A 298 -14.57 -12.83 -0.33
N ALA A 299 -15.86 -12.97 0.05
CA ALA A 299 -16.62 -11.85 0.58
C ALA A 299 -16.00 -11.28 1.87
N GLY A 300 -15.48 -12.15 2.75
CA GLY A 300 -14.75 -11.74 3.95
C GLY A 300 -13.54 -10.86 3.62
N PHE A 301 -12.71 -11.21 2.64
CA PHE A 301 -11.57 -10.38 2.23
C PHE A 301 -11.98 -9.04 1.62
N VAL A 302 -13.06 -8.97 0.84
CA VAL A 302 -13.62 -7.68 0.37
C VAL A 302 -14.04 -6.82 1.55
N ILE A 303 -14.71 -7.40 2.54
CA ILE A 303 -15.17 -6.69 3.74
C ILE A 303 -13.98 -6.24 4.60
N ILE A 304 -12.92 -7.08 4.75
CA ILE A 304 -11.67 -6.67 5.41
C ILE A 304 -11.10 -5.42 4.72
N GLY A 305 -10.93 -5.45 3.40
CA GLY A 305 -10.44 -4.28 2.66
C GLY A 305 -11.32 -3.06 2.84
N THR A 306 -12.66 -3.22 2.82
CA THR A 306 -13.63 -2.13 3.02
C THR A 306 -13.44 -1.50 4.41
N GLY A 307 -13.24 -2.32 5.45
CA GLY A 307 -12.97 -1.86 6.80
C GLY A 307 -11.64 -1.11 6.94
N MET A 308 -10.59 -1.57 6.25
CA MET A 308 -9.28 -0.93 6.24
C MET A 308 -9.30 0.46 5.59
N GLY A 309 -10.20 0.68 4.61
CA GLY A 309 -10.25 1.90 3.79
C GLY A 309 -10.20 3.22 4.56
N PRO A 310 -11.08 3.47 5.54
CA PRO A 310 -11.12 4.72 6.30
C PRO A 310 -10.03 4.88 7.36
N ILE A 311 -9.40 3.80 7.84
CA ILE A 311 -8.54 3.82 9.03
C ILE A 311 -7.29 4.67 8.81
N TYR A 312 -6.56 4.41 7.73
CA TYR A 312 -5.32 5.11 7.40
C TYR A 312 -5.51 6.63 7.27
N PRO A 313 -6.41 7.13 6.40
CA PRO A 313 -6.56 8.57 6.23
C PRO A 313 -7.09 9.26 7.49
N ALA A 314 -7.98 8.61 8.25
CA ALA A 314 -8.53 9.17 9.47
C ALA A 314 -7.47 9.32 10.58
N ILE A 315 -6.59 8.33 10.77
CA ILE A 315 -5.49 8.44 11.76
C ILE A 315 -4.54 9.60 11.41
N GLN A 316 -4.19 9.78 10.15
CA GLN A 316 -3.34 10.88 9.72
C GLN A 316 -4.02 12.24 9.84
N HIS A 317 -5.27 12.34 9.42
CA HIS A 317 -6.05 13.58 9.50
C HIS A 317 -6.23 14.09 10.92
N MET A 318 -6.23 13.19 11.90
CA MET A 318 -6.32 13.56 13.31
C MET A 318 -5.03 14.10 13.93
N ALA A 319 -3.87 13.93 13.29
CA ALA A 319 -2.59 14.32 13.89
C ALA A 319 -2.52 15.80 14.30
N PRO A 320 -2.95 16.80 13.49
CA PRO A 320 -3.00 18.20 13.92
C PRO A 320 -3.95 18.49 15.08
N LYS A 321 -5.10 17.80 15.11
CA LYS A 321 -6.10 17.96 16.17
C LYS A 321 -5.64 17.37 17.51
N ASN A 322 -4.97 16.20 17.43
CA ASN A 322 -4.57 15.46 18.61
C ASN A 322 -3.28 16.00 19.24
N PHE A 323 -2.33 16.48 18.43
CA PHE A 323 -0.98 16.81 18.88
C PHE A 323 -0.60 18.27 18.63
N GLY A 324 -1.48 19.06 18.01
CA GLY A 324 -1.23 20.45 17.64
C GLY A 324 -0.33 20.61 16.41
N LYS A 325 -0.39 21.80 15.80
CA LYS A 325 0.32 22.09 14.54
C LYS A 325 1.85 21.93 14.67
N ARG A 326 2.43 22.24 15.83
CA ARG A 326 3.87 22.13 16.09
C ARG A 326 4.41 20.70 15.95
N TYR A 327 3.63 19.70 16.39
CA TYR A 327 4.06 18.29 16.40
C TYR A 327 3.50 17.50 15.22
N SER A 328 2.48 17.98 14.53
CA SER A 328 1.72 17.21 13.53
C SER A 328 2.59 16.67 12.39
N ALA A 329 3.48 17.50 11.84
CA ALA A 329 4.36 17.08 10.76
C ALA A 329 5.32 15.95 11.20
N ALA A 330 5.91 16.07 12.40
CA ALA A 330 6.77 15.03 12.94
C ALA A 330 6.00 13.74 13.28
N VAL A 331 4.78 13.85 13.82
CA VAL A 331 3.92 12.70 14.09
C VAL A 331 3.56 11.97 12.81
N ILE A 332 3.12 12.67 11.76
CA ILE A 332 2.79 12.06 10.46
C ILE A 332 4.02 11.35 9.86
N GLY A 333 5.20 12.00 9.90
CA GLY A 333 6.44 11.36 9.43
C GLY A 333 6.79 10.08 10.20
N LEU A 334 6.63 10.08 11.52
CA LEU A 334 6.86 8.91 12.36
C LEU A 334 5.79 7.81 12.12
N GLN A 335 4.52 8.19 11.90
CA GLN A 335 3.47 7.26 11.51
C GLN A 335 3.83 6.54 10.19
N MET A 336 4.30 7.29 9.19
CA MET A 336 4.75 6.70 7.93
C MET A 336 5.93 5.74 8.12
N ALA A 337 6.92 6.10 8.94
CA ALA A 337 8.05 5.21 9.24
C ALA A 337 7.59 3.91 9.93
N CYS A 338 6.64 4.00 10.86
CA CYS A 338 6.04 2.82 11.52
C CYS A 338 5.21 1.98 10.54
N ALA A 339 4.42 2.61 9.66
CA ALA A 339 3.67 1.91 8.62
C ALA A 339 4.61 1.15 7.67
N TYR A 340 5.65 1.80 7.18
CA TYR A 340 6.65 1.14 6.33
C TYR A 340 7.37 0.00 7.04
N THR A 341 7.66 0.14 8.33
CA THR A 341 8.24 -0.95 9.12
C THR A 341 7.28 -2.15 9.17
N GLY A 342 6.00 -1.91 9.46
CA GLY A 342 4.98 -2.95 9.50
C GLY A 342 4.80 -3.63 8.14
N SER A 343 4.61 -2.85 7.07
CA SER A 343 4.40 -3.38 5.72
C SER A 343 5.62 -4.10 5.14
N THR A 344 6.84 -3.76 5.59
CA THR A 344 8.07 -4.41 5.14
C THR A 344 8.31 -5.74 5.82
N PHE A 345 8.19 -5.80 7.15
CA PHE A 345 8.64 -6.96 7.92
C PHE A 345 7.52 -7.96 8.24
N MET A 346 6.27 -7.51 8.39
CA MET A 346 5.21 -8.39 8.88
C MET A 346 4.67 -9.38 7.84
N PRO A 347 4.62 -9.09 6.52
CA PRO A 347 4.33 -10.12 5.52
C PRO A 347 5.37 -11.23 5.50
N LEU A 348 6.66 -10.92 5.69
CA LEU A 348 7.71 -11.94 5.82
C LEU A 348 7.54 -12.75 7.12
N ALA A 349 7.30 -12.07 8.25
CA ALA A 349 7.06 -12.73 9.53
C ALA A 349 5.88 -13.71 9.45
N PHE A 350 4.79 -13.31 8.78
CA PHE A 350 3.67 -14.21 8.50
C PHE A 350 4.11 -15.37 7.60
N GLY A 351 4.89 -15.11 6.56
CA GLY A 351 5.41 -16.13 5.65
C GLY A 351 6.22 -17.22 6.39
N LEU A 352 7.05 -16.81 7.35
CA LEU A 352 7.81 -17.75 8.21
C LEU A 352 6.92 -18.49 9.20
N LEU A 353 5.93 -17.81 9.78
CA LEU A 353 4.99 -18.39 10.72
C LEU A 353 4.14 -19.48 10.05
N GLN A 354 3.57 -19.16 8.88
CA GLN A 354 2.67 -20.07 8.16
C GLN A 354 3.36 -21.34 7.66
N GLN A 355 4.67 -21.32 7.45
CA GLN A 355 5.43 -22.53 7.13
C GLN A 355 5.40 -23.57 8.27
N ARG A 356 5.32 -23.13 9.53
CA ARG A 356 5.32 -24.02 10.69
C ARG A 356 3.92 -24.49 11.08
N ILE A 357 2.92 -23.61 10.97
CA ILE A 357 1.57 -23.86 11.51
C ILE A 357 0.47 -23.86 10.45
N GLY A 358 0.84 -23.62 9.17
CA GLY A 358 -0.08 -23.60 8.03
C GLY A 358 -0.69 -22.22 7.77
N ILE A 359 -1.04 -21.97 6.51
CA ILE A 359 -1.57 -20.67 6.07
C ILE A 359 -2.97 -20.35 6.59
N ALA A 360 -3.71 -21.37 7.05
CA ALA A 360 -5.05 -21.22 7.65
C ALA A 360 -5.04 -20.32 8.89
N ILE A 361 -3.87 -20.08 9.52
CA ILE A 361 -3.70 -19.16 10.66
C ILE A 361 -3.88 -17.67 10.27
N MET A 362 -3.91 -17.33 8.99
CA MET A 362 -3.95 -15.95 8.50
C MET A 362 -5.05 -15.09 9.16
N PRO A 363 -6.32 -15.53 9.28
CA PRO A 363 -7.35 -14.72 9.94
C PRO A 363 -7.05 -14.42 11.40
N VAL A 364 -6.42 -15.39 12.12
CA VAL A 364 -6.00 -15.18 13.52
C VAL A 364 -4.87 -14.16 13.60
N TYR A 365 -3.91 -14.23 12.68
CA TYR A 365 -2.83 -13.24 12.58
C TYR A 365 -3.37 -11.83 12.34
N LEU A 366 -4.32 -11.67 11.43
CA LEU A 366 -4.99 -10.40 11.17
C LEU A 366 -5.77 -9.90 12.40
N LEU A 367 -6.45 -10.81 13.11
CA LEU A 367 -7.19 -10.48 14.32
C LEU A 367 -6.28 -9.95 15.42
N VAL A 368 -5.06 -10.48 15.57
CA VAL A 368 -4.08 -9.97 16.54
C VAL A 368 -3.72 -8.52 16.23
N PHE A 369 -3.44 -8.18 14.97
CA PHE A 369 -3.14 -6.80 14.58
C PHE A 369 -4.34 -5.88 14.70
N LEU A 370 -5.55 -6.36 14.38
CA LEU A 370 -6.78 -5.59 14.55
C LEU A 370 -7.02 -5.25 16.03
N ILE A 371 -6.87 -6.22 16.94
CA ILE A 371 -6.99 -6.01 18.38
C ILE A 371 -5.91 -5.04 18.88
N LEU A 372 -4.68 -5.21 18.43
CA LEU A 372 -3.59 -4.31 18.78
C LEU A 372 -3.89 -2.87 18.31
N ASN A 373 -4.42 -2.71 17.09
CA ASN A 373 -4.79 -1.42 16.53
C ASN A 373 -5.87 -0.74 17.40
N ILE A 374 -7.02 -1.41 17.65
CA ILE A 374 -8.13 -0.80 18.42
C ILE A 374 -7.75 -0.49 19.86
N VAL A 375 -7.06 -1.39 20.54
CA VAL A 375 -6.67 -1.21 21.94
C VAL A 375 -5.74 -0.01 22.08
N LEU A 376 -4.72 0.06 21.24
CA LEU A 376 -3.72 1.14 21.33
C LEU A 376 -4.31 2.50 20.93
N ILE A 377 -5.13 2.56 19.89
CA ILE A 377 -5.72 3.83 19.46
C ILE A 377 -6.72 4.35 20.48
N GLU A 378 -7.52 3.48 21.11
CA GLU A 378 -8.46 3.91 22.16
C GLU A 378 -7.74 4.38 23.43
N ILE A 379 -6.65 3.71 23.84
CA ILE A 379 -5.82 4.18 24.96
C ILE A 379 -5.17 5.53 24.61
N ALA A 380 -4.69 5.69 23.37
CA ALA A 380 -4.13 6.96 22.90
C ALA A 380 -5.16 8.09 23.00
N TYR A 381 -6.37 7.88 22.51
CA TYR A 381 -7.45 8.88 22.58
C TYR A 381 -7.83 9.25 23.99
N LYS A 382 -7.87 8.28 24.91
CA LYS A 382 -8.13 8.55 26.33
C LYS A 382 -7.05 9.45 26.95
N ARG A 383 -5.76 9.14 26.68
CA ARG A 383 -4.63 9.95 27.20
C ARG A 383 -4.62 11.36 26.63
N ILE A 384 -4.86 11.52 25.33
CA ILE A 384 -4.90 12.82 24.64
C ILE A 384 -6.06 13.66 25.18
N SER A 385 -7.25 13.08 25.37
CA SER A 385 -8.41 13.79 25.88
C SER A 385 -8.20 14.30 27.30
N ILE A 386 -7.56 13.54 28.18
CA ILE A 386 -7.23 13.96 29.55
C ILE A 386 -6.29 15.18 29.51
N GLU A 387 -5.28 15.18 28.66
CA GLU A 387 -4.33 16.30 28.57
C GLU A 387 -4.98 17.59 28.03
N LEU A 388 -5.94 17.46 27.09
CA LEU A 388 -6.69 18.60 26.56
C LEU A 388 -7.68 19.19 27.59
N THR A 389 -8.12 18.40 28.57
CA THR A 389 -9.02 18.86 29.63
C THR A 389 -8.27 19.52 30.79
N LEU A 390 -6.97 19.22 30.93
CA LEU A 390 -6.09 19.79 31.97
C LEU A 390 -5.39 21.08 31.54
N LYS A 391 -5.44 21.45 30.26
CA LYS A 391 -4.99 22.74 29.69
C LYS A 391 -6.15 23.71 29.50
#